data_5bc63140f671cac07042283b2c87b205
#
_entry.id   5bc63140f671cac07042283b2c87b205
#
_cell.length_a   1.000
_cell.length_b   1.000
_cell.length_c   1.000
_cell.angle_alpha   90.00
_cell.angle_beta   90.00
_cell.angle_gamma   90.00
#
_symmetry.space_group_name_H-M   'P 1'
#
loop_
_entity.id
_entity.type
_entity.pdbx_description
1 polymer ?
#
loop_
_entity_poly.entity_id
_entity_poly.type
_entity_poly.pdbx_seq_one_letter_code
_entity_poly.pdbx_strand_id
1 'polypeptide(L)'
;MAAMLLRRHLAALVLFLSGCLFLSGCAQGPERVYEEKVSQAPAPRGGALLRQVMLSAHNRARAEVGVPPLTWDPALAASASRYARELARTRRFAHARQPQGPTREGENLWTGTRGAYRFDEMSGHWVAEQRYFVNGVTPAFSRTGKWRDVSHYTQIIWRNTTRVGCAIASNRRDDYLVCRYSPPGNVVGQRTL
;
A
#
# COMPACT_ATOMS: atom_id res chain seq x y z
N MET A 1 32.41 -82.08 21.04
CA MET A 1 31.95 -81.33 22.20
C MET A 1 31.82 -79.89 21.77
N ALA A 2 30.61 -79.44 21.57
CA ALA A 2 30.28 -78.20 20.90
C ALA A 2 30.18 -77.03 21.85
N ALA A 3 30.89 -75.97 21.57
CA ALA A 3 30.76 -74.67 22.27
C ALA A 3 29.80 -73.81 21.46
N MET A 4 28.68 -73.48 22.04
CA MET A 4 27.61 -72.68 21.46
C MET A 4 27.87 -71.21 21.70
N LEU A 5 28.20 -70.46 20.63
CA LEU A 5 28.42 -69.02 20.68
C LEU A 5 27.06 -68.28 20.66
N LEU A 6 26.74 -67.59 21.72
CA LEU A 6 25.56 -66.73 21.88
C LEU A 6 25.85 -65.35 21.27
N ARG A 7 25.33 -65.05 20.09
CA ARG A 7 25.39 -63.72 19.48
C ARG A 7 24.29 -62.83 20.11
N ARG A 8 24.70 -61.81 20.83
CA ARG A 8 23.81 -60.74 21.30
C ARG A 8 23.60 -59.73 20.15
N HIS A 9 22.40 -59.62 19.66
CA HIS A 9 22.01 -58.52 18.79
C HIS A 9 21.72 -57.26 19.61
N LEU A 10 22.57 -56.23 19.50
CA LEU A 10 22.26 -54.90 19.96
C LEU A 10 21.38 -54.24 18.90
N ALA A 11 20.10 -54.04 19.21
CA ALA A 11 19.23 -53.19 18.43
C ALA A 11 19.52 -51.72 18.80
N ALA A 12 20.13 -50.99 17.88
CA ALA A 12 20.32 -49.53 18.02
C ALA A 12 19.01 -48.84 17.67
N LEU A 13 18.38 -48.28 18.70
CA LEU A 13 17.18 -47.46 18.59
C LEU A 13 17.61 -46.05 18.12
N VAL A 14 17.46 -45.76 16.83
CA VAL A 14 17.70 -44.43 16.26
C VAL A 14 16.43 -43.60 16.51
N LEU A 15 16.49 -42.72 17.52
CA LEU A 15 15.47 -41.68 17.72
C LEU A 15 15.65 -40.59 16.64
N PHE A 16 14.75 -40.56 15.67
CA PHE A 16 14.57 -39.41 14.81
C PHE A 16 13.91 -38.29 15.59
N LEU A 17 14.71 -37.35 16.10
CA LEU A 17 14.18 -36.05 16.52
C LEU A 17 13.82 -35.25 15.24
N SER A 18 12.54 -35.30 14.86
CA SER A 18 11.96 -34.35 13.90
C SER A 18 11.93 -32.97 14.54
N GLY A 19 13.00 -32.20 14.34
CA GLY A 19 13.03 -30.79 14.69
C GLY A 19 12.07 -30.02 13.76
N CYS A 20 10.87 -29.70 14.24
CA CYS A 20 10.04 -28.67 13.62
C CYS A 20 10.78 -27.34 13.69
N LEU A 21 11.52 -26.99 12.63
CA LEU A 21 11.92 -25.60 12.39
C LEU A 21 10.64 -24.79 12.14
N PHE A 22 10.10 -24.19 13.18
CA PHE A 22 9.19 -23.08 13.02
C PHE A 22 9.97 -21.92 12.38
N LEU A 23 9.90 -21.80 11.07
CA LEU A 23 10.25 -20.58 10.37
C LEU A 23 9.25 -19.52 10.84
N SER A 24 9.58 -18.84 11.93
CA SER A 24 8.97 -17.58 12.28
C SER A 24 9.28 -16.60 11.18
N GLY A 25 8.44 -16.60 10.13
CA GLY A 25 8.41 -15.53 9.15
C GLY A 25 8.06 -14.26 9.90
N CYS A 26 9.07 -13.52 10.34
CA CYS A 26 8.89 -12.14 10.75
C CYS A 26 8.22 -11.44 9.57
N ALA A 27 6.91 -11.17 9.70
CA ALA A 27 6.23 -10.26 8.81
C ALA A 27 6.94 -8.91 8.95
N GLN A 28 7.94 -8.68 8.10
CA GLN A 28 8.60 -7.40 8.02
C GLN A 28 7.51 -6.39 7.68
N GLY A 29 7.30 -5.44 8.59
CA GLY A 29 6.45 -4.28 8.30
C GLY A 29 6.98 -3.57 7.06
N PRO A 30 6.21 -2.65 6.49
CA PRO A 30 6.65 -1.89 5.32
C PRO A 30 8.02 -1.26 5.59
N GLU A 31 8.87 -1.29 4.57
CA GLU A 31 10.21 -0.70 4.63
C GLU A 31 10.11 0.76 5.09
N ARG A 32 10.86 1.10 6.12
CA ARG A 32 10.90 2.47 6.63
C ARG A 32 11.98 3.24 5.88
N VAL A 33 11.55 4.21 5.10
CA VAL A 33 12.44 5.17 4.46
C VAL A 33 12.67 6.32 5.43
N TYR A 34 13.94 6.68 5.65
CA TYR A 34 14.32 7.87 6.40
C TYR A 34 14.54 9.00 5.42
N GLU A 35 13.74 10.06 5.56
CA GLU A 35 13.90 11.28 4.79
C GLU A 35 14.29 12.42 5.72
N GLU A 36 15.21 13.26 5.26
CA GLU A 36 15.60 14.46 6.00
C GLU A 36 14.44 15.45 6.02
N LYS A 37 14.13 15.98 7.21
CA LYS A 37 13.09 17.00 7.35
C LYS A 37 13.54 18.32 6.78
N VAL A 38 12.78 18.86 5.85
CA VAL A 38 12.95 20.22 5.31
C VAL A 38 12.67 21.30 6.35
N SER A 39 11.83 21.01 7.36
CA SER A 39 11.48 21.93 8.45
C SER A 39 11.19 21.17 9.73
N GLN A 40 11.52 21.75 10.89
CA GLN A 40 11.16 21.25 12.21
C GLN A 40 9.75 21.67 12.64
N ALA A 41 9.13 22.62 11.94
CA ALA A 41 7.75 23.00 12.22
C ALA A 41 6.77 21.87 11.90
N PRO A 42 5.71 21.69 12.70
CA PRO A 42 4.64 20.74 12.38
C PRO A 42 4.04 21.06 11.01
N ALA A 43 3.86 20.04 10.19
CA ALA A 43 3.26 20.23 8.87
C ALA A 43 1.80 20.73 9.00
N PRO A 44 1.37 21.68 8.16
CA PRO A 44 0.00 22.19 8.18
C PRO A 44 -1.03 21.07 8.00
N ARG A 45 -2.16 21.17 8.69
CA ARG A 45 -3.24 20.21 8.69
C ARG A 45 -4.59 20.90 8.45
N GLY A 46 -5.59 20.11 8.12
CA GLY A 46 -6.97 20.56 7.93
C GLY A 46 -7.63 19.90 6.72
N GLY A 47 -8.92 19.62 6.82
CA GLY A 47 -9.65 18.91 5.77
C GLY A 47 -9.75 19.69 4.45
N ALA A 48 -9.90 21.01 4.51
CA ALA A 48 -9.93 21.84 3.30
C ALA A 48 -8.57 21.82 2.58
N LEU A 49 -7.47 21.96 3.33
CA LEU A 49 -6.11 21.89 2.78
C LEU A 49 -5.82 20.50 2.18
N LEU A 50 -6.19 19.42 2.90
CA LEU A 50 -6.05 18.07 2.39
C LEU A 50 -6.75 17.90 1.06
N ARG A 51 -8.04 18.29 0.97
CA ARG A 51 -8.82 18.23 -0.27
C ARG A 51 -8.15 19.00 -1.41
N GLN A 52 -7.75 20.23 -1.14
CA GLN A 52 -7.12 21.09 -2.15
C GLN A 52 -5.83 20.47 -2.67
N VAL A 53 -4.93 20.06 -1.78
CA VAL A 53 -3.60 19.55 -2.15
C VAL A 53 -3.72 18.20 -2.87
N MET A 54 -4.52 17.27 -2.33
CA MET A 54 -4.69 15.96 -2.96
C MET A 54 -5.30 16.09 -4.36
N LEU A 55 -6.39 16.85 -4.50
CA LEU A 55 -7.04 17.02 -5.79
C LEU A 55 -6.10 17.70 -6.81
N SER A 56 -5.36 18.72 -6.39
CA SER A 56 -4.40 19.43 -7.25
C SER A 56 -3.26 18.52 -7.71
N ALA A 57 -2.66 17.75 -6.79
CA ALA A 57 -1.56 16.83 -7.11
C ALA A 57 -2.00 15.73 -8.10
N HIS A 58 -3.17 15.13 -7.85
CA HIS A 58 -3.74 14.12 -8.75
C HIS A 58 -4.01 14.69 -10.14
N ASN A 59 -4.66 15.85 -10.22
CA ASN A 59 -5.05 16.44 -11.50
C ASN A 59 -3.85 16.95 -12.30
N ARG A 60 -2.78 17.37 -11.63
CA ARG A 60 -1.51 17.70 -12.31
C ARG A 60 -0.91 16.46 -12.96
N ALA A 61 -0.75 15.35 -12.21
CA ALA A 61 -0.22 14.09 -12.75
C ALA A 61 -1.10 13.56 -13.91
N ARG A 62 -2.42 13.74 -13.84
CA ARG A 62 -3.35 13.36 -14.91
C ARG A 62 -3.22 14.22 -16.15
N ALA A 63 -3.04 15.53 -15.98
CA ALA A 63 -2.82 16.45 -17.10
C ALA A 63 -1.54 16.13 -17.87
N GLU A 64 -0.46 15.74 -17.17
CA GLU A 64 0.81 15.35 -17.79
C GLU A 64 0.69 14.15 -18.75
N VAL A 65 -0.32 13.28 -18.54
CA VAL A 65 -0.56 12.10 -19.39
C VAL A 65 -1.84 12.24 -20.26
N GLY A 66 -2.46 13.41 -20.29
CA GLY A 66 -3.61 13.69 -21.14
C GLY A 66 -4.89 12.91 -20.76
N VAL A 67 -5.12 12.63 -19.47
CA VAL A 67 -6.39 12.03 -19.01
C VAL A 67 -7.25 13.05 -18.26
N PRO A 68 -8.61 12.95 -18.32
CA PRO A 68 -9.51 13.91 -17.69
C PRO A 68 -9.27 14.07 -16.18
N PRO A 69 -9.48 15.27 -15.60
CA PRO A 69 -9.30 15.51 -14.20
C PRO A 69 -10.30 14.73 -13.34
N LEU A 70 -9.90 14.41 -12.11
CA LEU A 70 -10.78 13.87 -11.08
C LEU A 70 -11.60 14.98 -10.43
N THR A 71 -12.81 14.62 -9.98
CA THR A 71 -13.62 15.44 -9.09
C THR A 71 -13.56 14.89 -7.66
N TRP A 72 -13.72 15.78 -6.68
CA TRP A 72 -13.78 15.36 -5.29
C TRP A 72 -15.14 14.76 -4.95
N ASP A 73 -15.12 13.60 -4.30
CA ASP A 73 -16.33 12.90 -3.85
C ASP A 73 -16.36 12.82 -2.31
N PRO A 74 -17.32 13.50 -1.64
CA PRO A 74 -17.44 13.47 -0.18
C PRO A 74 -17.73 12.06 0.38
N ALA A 75 -18.43 11.20 -0.37
CA ALA A 75 -18.74 9.84 0.08
C ALA A 75 -17.46 8.98 0.09
N LEU A 76 -16.60 9.11 -0.94
CA LEU A 76 -15.28 8.49 -0.96
C LEU A 76 -14.38 9.03 0.17
N ALA A 77 -14.42 10.34 0.45
CA ALA A 77 -13.68 10.93 1.56
C ALA A 77 -14.16 10.38 2.92
N ALA A 78 -15.46 10.18 3.09
CA ALA A 78 -16.03 9.57 4.29
C ALA A 78 -15.61 8.08 4.43
N SER A 79 -15.60 7.33 3.32
CA SER A 79 -15.07 5.96 3.27
C SER A 79 -13.58 5.92 3.65
N ALA A 80 -12.77 6.79 3.05
CA ALA A 80 -11.36 6.94 3.37
C ALA A 80 -11.14 7.26 4.85
N SER A 81 -11.97 8.15 5.42
CA SER A 81 -11.87 8.56 6.82
C SER A 81 -12.15 7.41 7.80
N ARG A 82 -13.13 6.57 7.51
CA ARG A 82 -13.42 5.38 8.33
C ARG A 82 -12.19 4.46 8.36
N TYR A 83 -11.62 4.19 7.18
CA TYR A 83 -10.50 3.29 7.08
C TYR A 83 -9.20 3.88 7.64
N ALA A 84 -8.91 5.17 7.43
CA ALA A 84 -7.76 5.82 8.04
C ALA A 84 -7.79 5.74 9.59
N ARG A 85 -8.97 5.92 10.21
CA ARG A 85 -9.13 5.73 11.67
C ARG A 85 -8.91 4.29 12.10
N GLU A 86 -9.35 3.31 11.30
CA GLU A 86 -9.09 1.90 11.58
C GLU A 86 -7.60 1.58 11.55
N LEU A 87 -6.87 2.02 10.51
CA LEU A 87 -5.42 1.87 10.42
C LEU A 87 -4.71 2.52 11.62
N ALA A 88 -5.09 3.75 11.98
CA ALA A 88 -4.50 4.46 13.11
C ALA A 88 -4.74 3.74 14.44
N ARG A 89 -5.93 3.17 14.65
CA ARG A 89 -6.29 2.42 15.85
C ARG A 89 -5.59 1.07 15.93
N THR A 90 -5.56 0.33 14.83
CA THR A 90 -5.01 -1.04 14.78
C THR A 90 -3.51 -1.07 14.56
N ARG A 91 -2.91 0.01 14.04
CA ARG A 91 -1.52 0.11 13.58
C ARG A 91 -1.16 -0.91 12.49
N ARG A 92 -2.16 -1.49 11.85
CA ARG A 92 -1.98 -2.48 10.79
C ARG A 92 -2.07 -1.77 9.44
N PHE A 93 -0.93 -1.50 8.82
CA PHE A 93 -0.86 -0.88 7.50
C PHE A 93 -1.08 -1.94 6.42
N ALA A 94 -2.28 -2.00 5.90
CA ALA A 94 -2.68 -2.94 4.86
C ALA A 94 -3.88 -2.39 4.07
N HIS A 95 -4.05 -2.84 2.84
CA HIS A 95 -5.25 -2.51 2.05
C HIS A 95 -6.52 -3.06 2.68
N ALA A 96 -7.61 -2.29 2.56
CA ALA A 96 -8.94 -2.72 3.00
C ALA A 96 -9.42 -3.92 2.17
N ARG A 97 -10.15 -4.83 2.82
CA ARG A 97 -10.94 -5.80 2.09
C ARG A 97 -12.12 -5.07 1.43
N GLN A 98 -12.10 -5.04 0.10
CA GLN A 98 -13.13 -4.38 -0.69
C GLN A 98 -14.20 -5.38 -1.13
N PRO A 99 -15.48 -4.96 -1.21
CA PRO A 99 -16.50 -5.78 -1.84
C PRO A 99 -16.15 -6.03 -3.31
N GLN A 100 -16.64 -7.11 -3.86
CA GLN A 100 -16.56 -7.35 -5.29
C GLN A 100 -17.72 -6.64 -5.99
N GLY A 101 -17.52 -6.29 -7.27
CA GLY A 101 -18.56 -5.69 -8.10
C GLY A 101 -18.56 -4.15 -8.10
N PRO A 102 -19.69 -3.52 -8.44
CA PRO A 102 -19.76 -2.09 -8.79
C PRO A 102 -19.53 -1.13 -7.62
N THR A 103 -19.64 -1.60 -6.39
CA THR A 103 -19.39 -0.79 -5.19
C THR A 103 -17.92 -0.82 -4.73
N ARG A 104 -17.06 -1.54 -5.45
CA ARG A 104 -15.63 -1.59 -5.16
C ARG A 104 -15.01 -0.21 -5.37
N GLU A 105 -14.20 0.22 -4.42
CA GLU A 105 -13.41 1.43 -4.51
C GLU A 105 -11.93 1.09 -4.78
N GLY A 106 -11.23 1.91 -5.56
CA GLY A 106 -9.78 1.91 -5.60
C GLY A 106 -9.22 2.49 -4.31
N GLU A 107 -7.93 2.23 -4.03
CA GLU A 107 -7.31 2.68 -2.78
C GLU A 107 -5.82 2.97 -2.97
N ASN A 108 -5.37 4.13 -2.48
CA ASN A 108 -3.98 4.40 -2.18
C ASN A 108 -3.81 4.62 -0.68
N LEU A 109 -2.73 4.09 -0.13
CA LEU A 109 -2.37 4.21 1.28
C LEU A 109 -1.00 4.85 1.44
N TRP A 110 -0.87 5.69 2.47
CA TRP A 110 0.41 6.23 2.89
C TRP A 110 0.46 6.26 4.42
N THR A 111 1.65 6.03 5.00
CA THR A 111 1.91 6.19 6.43
C THR A 111 3.30 6.77 6.66
N GLY A 112 3.45 7.54 7.71
CA GLY A 112 4.71 8.15 8.12
C GLY A 112 4.61 8.78 9.49
N THR A 113 5.72 9.34 9.98
CA THR A 113 5.79 9.96 11.30
C THR A 113 4.76 11.07 11.45
N ARG A 114 4.00 11.05 12.55
CA ARG A 114 2.93 12.00 12.85
C ARG A 114 3.43 13.45 12.75
N GLY A 115 2.73 14.24 11.95
CA GLY A 115 2.99 15.66 11.79
C GLY A 115 4.27 16.01 11.03
N ALA A 116 5.02 15.02 10.53
CA ALA A 116 6.30 15.27 9.89
C ALA A 116 6.19 15.70 8.42
N TYR A 117 5.20 15.21 7.71
CA TYR A 117 5.08 15.40 6.26
C TYR A 117 3.91 16.31 5.90
N ARG A 118 4.08 17.19 4.92
CA ARG A 118 3.01 17.95 4.29
C ARG A 118 2.19 17.05 3.36
N PHE A 119 0.99 17.46 3.01
CA PHE A 119 0.14 16.67 2.12
C PHE A 119 0.70 16.54 0.69
N ASP A 120 1.43 17.54 0.22
CA ASP A 120 2.11 17.50 -1.09
C ASP A 120 3.28 16.50 -1.10
N GLU A 121 4.01 16.37 -0.01
CA GLU A 121 5.05 15.34 0.14
C GLU A 121 4.43 13.94 0.13
N MET A 122 3.35 13.71 0.89
CA MET A 122 2.66 12.42 0.92
C MET A 122 2.18 11.99 -0.47
N SER A 123 1.54 12.90 -1.23
CA SER A 123 1.11 12.61 -2.60
C SER A 123 2.29 12.53 -3.57
N GLY A 124 3.35 13.27 -3.31
CA GLY A 124 4.59 13.26 -4.09
C GLY A 124 5.24 11.88 -4.12
N HIS A 125 5.22 11.13 -3.02
CA HIS A 125 5.73 9.75 -2.98
C HIS A 125 4.99 8.85 -3.98
N TRP A 126 3.67 8.98 -4.10
CA TRP A 126 2.89 8.21 -5.07
C TRP A 126 3.16 8.66 -6.51
N VAL A 127 3.28 9.98 -6.74
CA VAL A 127 3.55 10.52 -8.08
C VAL A 127 4.97 10.17 -8.54
N ALA A 128 5.94 10.12 -7.64
CA ALA A 128 7.33 9.78 -7.96
C ALA A 128 7.50 8.37 -8.57
N GLU A 129 6.53 7.48 -8.39
CA GLU A 129 6.51 6.16 -9.02
C GLU A 129 6.41 6.25 -10.56
N GLN A 130 6.00 7.40 -11.12
CA GLN A 130 5.92 7.64 -12.58
C GLN A 130 7.21 7.26 -13.32
N ARG A 131 8.38 7.40 -12.69
CA ARG A 131 9.69 7.03 -13.26
C ARG A 131 9.79 5.56 -13.69
N TYR A 132 8.97 4.71 -13.09
CA TYR A 132 8.93 3.28 -13.40
C TYR A 132 7.75 2.89 -14.30
N PHE A 133 6.85 3.82 -14.60
CA PHE A 133 5.64 3.55 -15.37
C PHE A 133 5.93 3.26 -16.85
N VAL A 134 5.24 2.28 -17.38
CA VAL A 134 5.11 1.98 -18.81
C VAL A 134 3.63 1.80 -19.11
N ASN A 135 3.14 2.45 -20.17
CA ASN A 135 1.74 2.28 -20.58
C ASN A 135 1.49 0.88 -21.13
N GLY A 136 1.07 -0.02 -20.27
CA GLY A 136 0.83 -1.44 -20.55
C GLY A 136 -0.51 -1.93 -20.01
N VAL A 137 -0.80 -3.18 -20.28
CA VAL A 137 -1.95 -3.87 -19.70
C VAL A 137 -1.61 -4.32 -18.29
N THR A 138 -2.49 -4.08 -17.33
CA THR A 138 -2.31 -4.50 -15.93
C THR A 138 -2.17 -6.03 -15.84
N PRO A 139 -1.14 -6.56 -15.17
CA PRO A 139 -0.15 -5.88 -14.31
C PRO A 139 1.17 -5.49 -15.01
N ALA A 140 1.28 -5.60 -16.34
CA ALA A 140 2.52 -5.37 -17.09
C ALA A 140 2.73 -3.88 -17.44
N PHE A 141 2.74 -3.01 -16.44
CA PHE A 141 2.89 -1.56 -16.59
C PHE A 141 4.07 -0.96 -15.79
N SER A 142 5.02 -1.80 -15.38
CA SER A 142 6.21 -1.36 -14.66
C SER A 142 7.50 -1.77 -15.36
N ARG A 143 8.46 -0.82 -15.47
CA ARG A 143 9.83 -1.09 -15.98
C ARG A 143 10.61 -2.06 -15.09
N THR A 144 10.27 -2.15 -13.80
CA THR A 144 10.94 -3.03 -12.84
C THR A 144 10.42 -4.47 -12.90
N GLY A 145 9.36 -4.72 -13.67
CA GLY A 145 8.65 -6.00 -13.67
C GLY A 145 7.76 -6.24 -12.44
N LYS A 146 7.81 -5.33 -11.46
CA LYS A 146 6.99 -5.39 -10.25
C LYS A 146 5.89 -4.32 -10.34
N TRP A 147 4.66 -4.74 -10.56
CA TRP A 147 3.53 -3.82 -10.69
C TRP A 147 3.33 -2.91 -9.45
N ARG A 148 3.72 -3.38 -8.27
CA ARG A 148 3.59 -2.64 -7.00
C ARG A 148 4.43 -1.37 -6.97
N ASP A 149 5.53 -1.33 -7.71
CA ASP A 149 6.43 -0.16 -7.73
C ASP A 149 5.82 1.05 -8.45
N VAL A 150 4.65 0.88 -9.06
CA VAL A 150 3.94 1.96 -9.79
C VAL A 150 2.44 1.99 -9.50
N SER A 151 1.96 1.17 -8.59
CA SER A 151 0.52 0.95 -8.39
C SER A 151 -0.22 2.17 -7.84
N HIS A 152 0.45 3.01 -7.06
CA HIS A 152 -0.15 4.25 -6.58
C HIS A 152 -0.27 5.27 -7.73
N TYR A 153 0.78 5.43 -8.53
CA TYR A 153 0.77 6.33 -9.66
C TYR A 153 -0.26 5.90 -10.71
N THR A 154 -0.32 4.61 -11.07
CA THR A 154 -1.28 4.11 -12.06
C THR A 154 -2.73 4.24 -11.58
N GLN A 155 -3.00 4.11 -10.28
CA GLN A 155 -4.33 4.43 -9.73
C GLN A 155 -4.66 5.93 -9.90
N ILE A 156 -3.70 6.84 -9.68
CA ILE A 156 -3.90 8.29 -9.84
C ILE A 156 -4.27 8.62 -11.29
N ILE A 157 -3.50 8.10 -12.24
CA ILE A 157 -3.66 8.41 -13.67
C ILE A 157 -4.62 7.48 -14.42
N TRP A 158 -5.29 6.56 -13.72
CA TRP A 158 -6.21 5.61 -14.35
C TRP A 158 -7.31 6.33 -15.12
N ARG A 159 -7.33 6.13 -16.46
CA ARG A 159 -8.22 6.90 -17.36
C ARG A 159 -9.67 6.86 -16.93
N ASN A 160 -10.17 5.68 -16.58
CA ASN A 160 -11.57 5.46 -16.27
C ASN A 160 -11.97 5.87 -14.83
N THR A 161 -11.01 6.22 -13.97
CA THR A 161 -11.31 6.80 -12.66
C THR A 161 -11.73 8.26 -12.84
N THR A 162 -12.84 8.64 -12.24
CA THR A 162 -13.42 9.99 -12.38
C THR A 162 -13.52 10.75 -11.06
N ARG A 163 -13.48 10.04 -9.92
CA ARG A 163 -13.71 10.62 -8.59
C ARG A 163 -12.66 10.14 -7.59
N VAL A 164 -12.32 11.04 -6.67
CA VAL A 164 -11.40 10.75 -5.55
C VAL A 164 -11.90 11.40 -4.27
N GLY A 165 -11.67 10.74 -3.16
CA GLY A 165 -11.87 11.30 -1.83
C GLY A 165 -10.81 10.78 -0.88
N CYS A 166 -10.15 11.67 -0.13
CA CYS A 166 -9.07 11.32 0.77
C CYS A 166 -9.35 11.77 2.19
N ALA A 167 -8.73 11.09 3.14
CA ALA A 167 -8.75 11.45 4.55
C ALA A 167 -7.46 11.01 5.25
N ILE A 168 -7.12 11.71 6.34
CA ILE A 168 -6.01 11.36 7.20
C ILE A 168 -6.50 11.12 8.62
N ALA A 169 -5.90 10.15 9.29
CA ALA A 169 -6.05 9.94 10.73
C ALA A 169 -4.68 9.64 11.34
N SER A 170 -4.53 9.96 12.62
CA SER A 170 -3.25 9.80 13.32
C SER A 170 -3.42 8.97 14.58
N ASN A 171 -2.37 8.24 14.95
CA ASN A 171 -2.19 7.73 16.31
C ASN A 171 -1.10 8.54 17.05
N ARG A 172 -0.52 8.00 18.10
CA ARG A 172 0.53 8.72 18.85
C ARG A 172 1.83 8.90 18.05
N ARG A 173 2.11 8.03 17.06
CA ARG A 173 3.39 7.97 16.34
C ARG A 173 3.27 8.32 14.87
N ASP A 174 2.19 7.91 14.23
CA ASP A 174 2.07 7.88 12.79
C ASP A 174 0.80 8.58 12.30
N ASP A 175 0.91 9.16 11.11
CA ASP A 175 -0.19 9.58 10.26
C ASP A 175 -0.53 8.46 9.26
N TYR A 176 -1.82 8.30 8.96
CA TYR A 176 -2.34 7.34 7.97
C TYR A 176 -3.22 8.11 7.00
N LEU A 177 -2.74 8.26 5.77
CA LEU A 177 -3.48 8.85 4.67
C LEU A 177 -4.10 7.74 3.83
N VAL A 178 -5.37 7.87 3.54
CA VAL A 178 -6.12 6.99 2.63
C VAL A 178 -6.78 7.83 1.56
N CYS A 179 -6.61 7.45 0.30
CA CYS A 179 -7.42 7.95 -0.81
C CYS A 179 -8.26 6.82 -1.40
N ARG A 180 -9.52 7.10 -1.70
CA ARG A 180 -10.48 6.22 -2.35
C ARG A 180 -10.84 6.74 -3.72
N TYR A 181 -11.03 5.84 -4.67
CA TYR A 181 -11.25 6.18 -6.07
C TYR A 181 -12.45 5.45 -6.65
N SER A 182 -13.17 6.10 -7.55
CA SER A 182 -14.31 5.50 -8.26
C SER A 182 -14.39 6.01 -9.71
N PRO A 183 -14.57 5.10 -10.68
CA PRO A 183 -14.34 3.66 -10.59
C PRO A 183 -12.92 3.30 -10.14
N PRO A 184 -12.66 2.07 -9.63
CA PRO A 184 -11.32 1.65 -9.24
C PRO A 184 -10.39 1.58 -10.45
N GLY A 185 -9.11 1.89 -10.23
CA GLY A 185 -8.03 1.64 -11.18
C GLY A 185 -7.37 0.28 -10.98
N ASN A 186 -6.26 0.07 -11.69
CA ASN A 186 -5.44 -1.14 -11.61
C ASN A 186 -6.22 -2.44 -11.86
N VAL A 187 -7.19 -2.38 -12.78
CA VAL A 187 -8.03 -3.51 -13.14
C VAL A 187 -7.23 -4.46 -14.04
N VAL A 188 -7.06 -5.71 -13.59
CA VAL A 188 -6.33 -6.73 -14.35
C VAL A 188 -6.92 -6.91 -15.74
N GLY A 189 -6.07 -6.96 -16.75
CA GLY A 189 -6.47 -7.08 -18.15
C GLY A 189 -6.82 -5.75 -18.83
N GLN A 190 -6.82 -4.61 -18.11
CA GLN A 190 -7.08 -3.29 -18.69
C GLN A 190 -5.82 -2.42 -18.74
N ARG A 191 -5.82 -1.42 -19.63
CA ARG A 191 -4.78 -0.40 -19.71
C ARG A 191 -5.03 0.74 -18.74
N THR A 192 -3.93 1.38 -18.31
CA THR A 192 -4.00 2.59 -17.46
C THR A 192 -4.47 3.80 -18.26
N LEU A 193 -3.94 3.98 -19.50
CA LEU A 193 -4.18 5.10 -20.42
C LEU A 193 -4.88 4.64 -21.68
#